data_bced7ef954a3fd5d13d4bbadd298541e
#
_entry.id   bced7ef954a3fd5d13d4bbadd298541e
#
_cell.length_a   1.000
_cell.length_b   1.000
_cell.length_c   1.000
_cell.angle_alpha   90.00
_cell.angle_beta   90.00
_cell.angle_gamma   90.00
#
_symmetry.space_group_name_H-M   'P 1'
#
loop_
_entity.id
_entity.type
_entity.pdbx_description
1 polymer ?
#
loop_
_entity_poly.entity_id
_entity_poly.type
_entity_poly.pdbx_seq_one_letter_code
_entity_poly.pdbx_strand_id
1 'polypeptide(L)'
;AKFYQEYMNQAKSPEDQIFAEEDINDAIYRGNTRFEESSNSWFIKFDDGHQEYVNIYIGVDPASTVASRNDYSVIMVIGVTAEYDYYVIEYWRERVLPMECADKIFEILKRYSPVRRVNIETIAYQEMLRDYVQKRSKKEGLFVPGIEQGIKGYTQKKKDRLFEGLQPMFKAGAVHLKKLHHEFIGELLDFPKGSHDDTIDAFWLATQFARGNPKAGTKKMEKQKDGTYRKARKVYNWITGKRV
;
A
#
# COMPACT_ATOMS: atom_id res chain seq x y z
N ALA A 1 -0.71 -22.35 -3.98
CA ALA A 1 -1.37 -23.29 -4.91
C ALA A 1 -2.51 -24.07 -4.25
N LYS A 2 -2.31 -24.71 -3.09
CA LYS A 2 -3.35 -25.57 -2.48
C LYS A 2 -4.66 -24.84 -2.12
N PHE A 3 -4.61 -23.63 -1.59
CA PHE A 3 -5.83 -22.92 -1.17
C PHE A 3 -6.76 -22.56 -2.35
N TYR A 4 -6.20 -22.11 -3.47
CA TYR A 4 -6.98 -21.69 -4.64
C TYR A 4 -7.46 -22.87 -5.49
N GLN A 5 -6.67 -23.95 -5.59
CA GLN A 5 -7.09 -25.18 -6.26
C GLN A 5 -8.23 -25.88 -5.51
N GLU A 6 -8.23 -25.84 -4.17
CA GLU A 6 -9.25 -26.46 -3.34
C GLU A 6 -10.56 -25.64 -3.28
N TYR A 7 -10.49 -24.30 -3.37
CA TYR A 7 -11.66 -23.43 -3.21
C TYR A 7 -12.26 -22.89 -4.52
N MET A 8 -11.47 -22.67 -5.55
CA MET A 8 -11.94 -22.01 -6.78
C MET A 8 -12.01 -22.89 -8.01
N ASN A 9 -11.47 -24.10 -7.97
CA ASN A 9 -11.50 -25.12 -9.04
C ASN A 9 -11.13 -24.60 -10.44
N GLN A 10 -10.27 -23.58 -10.53
CA GLN A 10 -9.81 -22.95 -11.77
C GLN A 10 -8.31 -23.12 -11.92
N ALA A 11 -7.90 -23.90 -12.92
CA ALA A 11 -6.51 -23.94 -13.37
C ALA A 11 -6.23 -22.61 -14.11
N LYS A 12 -5.48 -21.71 -13.47
CA LYS A 12 -4.99 -20.46 -14.12
C LYS A 12 -3.71 -20.78 -14.89
N SER A 13 -3.63 -20.29 -16.12
CA SER A 13 -2.38 -20.35 -16.88
C SER A 13 -1.37 -19.38 -16.25
N PRO A 14 -0.17 -19.83 -15.85
CA PRO A 14 0.86 -18.97 -15.26
C PRO A 14 1.28 -17.81 -16.17
N GLU A 15 1.11 -17.96 -17.49
CA GLU A 15 1.52 -16.97 -18.49
C GLU A 15 0.68 -15.70 -18.48
N ASP A 16 -0.50 -15.73 -17.86
CA ASP A 16 -1.44 -14.62 -17.84
C ASP A 16 -1.40 -13.79 -16.55
N GLN A 17 -0.71 -14.26 -15.52
CA GLN A 17 -0.63 -13.58 -14.22
C GLN A 17 0.47 -12.53 -14.22
N ILE A 18 0.14 -11.33 -13.71
CA ILE A 18 1.13 -10.24 -13.51
C ILE A 18 1.92 -10.46 -12.23
N PHE A 19 1.25 -10.87 -11.16
CA PHE A 19 1.87 -11.17 -9.88
C PHE A 19 1.99 -12.69 -9.74
N ALA A 20 3.20 -13.21 -9.60
CA ALA A 20 3.40 -14.62 -9.36
C ALA A 20 2.86 -15.00 -7.96
N GLU A 21 2.20 -16.14 -7.86
CA GLU A 21 1.67 -16.64 -6.58
C GLU A 21 2.79 -16.82 -5.54
N GLU A 22 3.98 -17.23 -5.95
CA GLU A 22 5.15 -17.35 -5.08
C GLU A 22 5.55 -16.01 -4.49
N ASP A 23 5.65 -14.95 -5.31
CA ASP A 23 5.99 -13.59 -4.85
C ASP A 23 4.94 -13.05 -3.86
N ILE A 24 3.66 -13.35 -4.09
CA ILE A 24 2.57 -12.95 -3.17
C ILE A 24 2.66 -13.73 -1.85
N ASN A 25 2.90 -15.04 -1.91
CA ASN A 25 3.05 -15.87 -0.72
C ASN A 25 4.27 -15.43 0.12
N ASP A 26 5.36 -15.05 -0.51
CA ASP A 26 6.56 -14.53 0.15
C ASP A 26 6.31 -13.14 0.77
N ALA A 27 5.40 -12.35 0.20
CA ALA A 27 4.98 -11.08 0.76
C ALA A 27 4.15 -11.25 2.05
N ILE A 28 3.49 -12.41 2.25
CA ILE A 28 2.69 -12.68 3.46
C ILE A 28 3.63 -13.06 4.59
N TYR A 29 3.96 -12.09 5.45
CA TYR A 29 4.84 -12.37 6.57
C TYR A 29 4.15 -13.15 7.69
N ARG A 30 4.91 -14.07 8.30
CA ARG A 30 4.51 -14.86 9.45
C ARG A 30 5.01 -14.16 10.70
N GLY A 31 4.14 -13.80 11.57
CA GLY A 31 4.50 -13.13 12.82
C GLY A 31 3.55 -11.99 13.12
N ASN A 32 3.58 -11.53 14.34
CA ASN A 32 2.79 -10.39 14.75
C ASN A 32 3.65 -9.13 14.60
N THR A 33 3.10 -8.16 13.93
CA THR A 33 3.67 -6.81 13.92
C THR A 33 2.64 -5.86 14.48
N ARG A 34 3.11 -4.89 15.24
CA ARG A 34 2.29 -3.81 15.77
C ARG A 34 2.80 -2.49 15.22
N PHE A 35 1.87 -1.64 14.83
CA PHE A 35 2.18 -0.28 14.44
C PHE A 35 1.89 0.61 15.64
N GLU A 36 2.90 1.32 16.11
CA GLU A 36 2.83 2.17 17.30
C GLU A 36 3.32 3.58 16.96
N GLU A 37 2.65 4.58 17.53
CA GLU A 37 3.08 5.97 17.45
C GLU A 37 3.87 6.34 18.70
N SER A 38 5.02 6.97 18.52
CA SER A 38 5.80 7.52 19.61
C SER A 38 6.58 8.75 19.13
N SER A 39 6.54 9.81 19.93
CA SER A 39 7.28 11.04 19.64
C SER A 39 7.03 11.59 18.23
N ASN A 40 5.78 11.62 17.82
CA ASN A 40 5.34 12.09 16.50
C ASN A 40 5.97 11.29 15.33
N SER A 41 6.20 10.00 15.54
CA SER A 41 6.74 9.07 14.54
C SER A 41 6.07 7.72 14.68
N TRP A 42 5.85 7.06 13.55
CA TRP A 42 5.33 5.70 13.50
C TRP A 42 6.46 4.69 13.39
N PHE A 43 6.30 3.54 14.01
CA PHE A 43 7.22 2.43 13.89
C PHE A 43 6.49 1.10 13.92
N ILE A 44 7.13 0.09 13.32
CA ILE A 44 6.73 -1.30 13.39
C ILE A 44 7.52 -1.95 14.50
N LYS A 45 6.83 -2.68 15.38
CA LYS A 45 7.42 -3.51 16.40
C LYS A 45 7.20 -4.98 16.06
N PHE A 46 8.28 -5.72 15.99
CA PHE A 46 8.28 -7.14 15.69
C PHE A 46 8.26 -7.99 16.96
N ASP A 47 7.87 -9.25 16.87
CA ASP A 47 7.79 -10.18 18.02
C ASP A 47 9.14 -10.40 18.71
N ASP A 48 10.26 -10.28 17.98
CA ASP A 48 11.61 -10.37 18.52
C ASP A 48 12.08 -9.09 19.23
N GLY A 49 11.20 -8.10 19.36
CA GLY A 49 11.51 -6.81 19.96
C GLY A 49 12.22 -5.81 19.04
N HIS A 50 12.56 -6.21 17.80
CA HIS A 50 13.09 -5.29 16.80
C HIS A 50 12.04 -4.24 16.43
N GLN A 51 12.48 -3.03 16.11
CA GLN A 51 11.63 -1.91 15.73
C GLN A 51 12.22 -1.19 14.53
N GLU A 52 11.35 -0.82 13.58
CA GLU A 52 11.72 -0.01 12.43
C GLU A 52 10.78 1.20 12.30
N TYR A 53 11.37 2.37 12.08
CA TYR A 53 10.58 3.56 11.80
C TYR A 53 9.97 3.50 10.42
N VAL A 54 8.73 3.97 10.31
CA VAL A 54 8.02 4.05 9.03
C VAL A 54 7.46 5.44 8.79
N ASN A 55 7.42 5.81 7.53
CA ASN A 55 6.61 6.93 7.06
C ASN A 55 5.25 6.40 6.61
N ILE A 56 4.17 7.06 7.05
CA ILE A 56 2.80 6.67 6.67
C ILE A 56 2.39 7.38 5.39
N TYR A 57 1.87 6.59 4.45
CA TYR A 57 1.28 7.04 3.20
C TYR A 57 -0.11 6.47 3.02
N ILE A 58 -0.98 7.22 2.37
CA ILE A 58 -2.36 6.83 2.11
C ILE A 58 -2.62 6.94 0.61
N GLY A 59 -3.14 5.87 0.02
CA GLY A 59 -3.67 5.85 -1.34
C GLY A 59 -5.18 5.74 -1.30
N VAL A 60 -5.86 6.56 -2.09
CA VAL A 60 -7.32 6.58 -2.16
C VAL A 60 -7.75 6.37 -3.60
N ASP A 61 -8.45 5.28 -3.82
CA ASP A 61 -9.15 4.98 -5.05
C ASP A 61 -10.67 5.09 -4.80
N PRO A 62 -11.29 6.24 -5.08
CA PRO A 62 -12.72 6.40 -4.87
C PRO A 62 -13.49 5.81 -6.04
N ALA A 63 -14.64 5.19 -5.75
CA ALA A 63 -15.57 4.70 -6.78
C ALA A 63 -15.84 5.76 -7.85
N SER A 64 -15.81 5.35 -9.11
CA SER A 64 -15.82 6.26 -10.27
C SER A 64 -17.12 7.01 -10.50
N THR A 65 -18.26 6.49 -10.03
CA THR A 65 -19.59 7.13 -10.20
C THR A 65 -20.54 6.78 -9.07
N VAL A 66 -21.48 7.70 -8.78
CA VAL A 66 -22.62 7.46 -7.87
C VAL A 66 -23.57 6.37 -8.40
N ALA A 67 -23.58 6.16 -9.72
CA ALA A 67 -24.48 5.20 -10.39
C ALA A 67 -23.90 3.77 -10.40
N SER A 68 -22.60 3.61 -10.24
CA SER A 68 -21.95 2.32 -10.23
C SER A 68 -22.06 1.71 -8.82
N ARG A 69 -23.16 0.99 -8.58
CA ARG A 69 -23.31 0.16 -7.35
C ARG A 69 -22.29 -0.97 -7.26
N ASN A 70 -21.40 -1.09 -8.24
CA ASN A 70 -20.47 -2.19 -8.37
C ASN A 70 -19.03 -1.82 -7.97
N ASP A 71 -18.64 -0.53 -8.01
CA ASP A 71 -17.27 -0.12 -7.69
C ASP A 71 -17.10 0.16 -6.20
N TYR A 72 -15.99 -0.24 -5.65
CA TYR A 72 -15.63 0.05 -4.27
C TYR A 72 -14.80 1.33 -4.18
N SER A 73 -15.02 2.10 -3.11
CA SER A 73 -14.03 3.07 -2.67
C SER A 73 -13.05 2.39 -1.74
N VAL A 74 -11.76 2.55 -2.01
CA VAL A 74 -10.70 1.93 -1.21
C VAL A 74 -9.76 3.02 -0.68
N ILE A 75 -9.44 2.92 0.61
CA ILE A 75 -8.40 3.72 1.25
C ILE A 75 -7.34 2.76 1.80
N MET A 76 -6.15 2.79 1.24
CA MET A 76 -5.02 1.96 1.61
C MET A 76 -4.03 2.74 2.47
N VAL A 77 -3.65 2.21 3.62
CA VAL A 77 -2.64 2.78 4.52
C VAL A 77 -1.39 1.91 4.51
N ILE A 78 -0.26 2.51 4.17
CA ILE A 78 1.03 1.81 4.16
C ILE A 78 2.06 2.52 5.04
N GLY A 79 2.96 1.73 5.63
CA GLY A 79 4.17 2.18 6.28
C GLY A 79 5.39 1.87 5.43
N VAL A 80 6.28 2.85 5.23
CA VAL A 80 7.48 2.69 4.40
C VAL A 80 8.73 2.89 5.26
N THR A 81 9.58 1.87 5.32
CA THR A 81 10.87 1.89 6.06
C THR A 81 11.94 2.67 5.30
N ALA A 82 13.11 2.86 5.92
CA ALA A 82 14.26 3.49 5.27
C ALA A 82 14.80 2.68 4.08
N GLU A 83 14.69 1.37 4.16
CA GLU A 83 15.11 0.42 3.14
C GLU A 83 14.09 0.23 2.01
N TYR A 84 12.99 1.01 2.03
CA TYR A 84 11.88 0.90 1.09
C TYR A 84 11.15 -0.45 1.16
N ASP A 85 11.01 -1.00 2.37
CA ASP A 85 10.04 -2.04 2.65
C ASP A 85 8.66 -1.40 2.86
N TYR A 86 7.64 -1.94 2.19
CA TYR A 86 6.27 -1.42 2.16
C TYR A 86 5.36 -2.36 2.94
N TYR A 87 4.93 -1.93 4.11
CA TYR A 87 4.01 -2.69 4.96
C TYR A 87 2.59 -2.20 4.78
N VAL A 88 1.70 -3.07 4.33
CA VAL A 88 0.27 -2.77 4.37
C VAL A 88 -0.19 -2.84 5.82
N ILE A 89 -0.63 -1.70 6.35
CA ILE A 89 -1.07 -1.57 7.74
C ILE A 89 -2.52 -1.99 7.84
N GLU A 90 -3.38 -1.30 7.09
CA GLU A 90 -4.79 -1.59 6.92
C GLU A 90 -5.29 -1.04 5.59
N TYR A 91 -6.45 -1.49 5.18
CA TYR A 91 -7.25 -0.82 4.17
C TYR A 91 -8.73 -0.86 4.55
N TRP A 92 -9.45 0.15 4.08
CA TRP A 92 -10.89 0.21 4.13
C TRP A 92 -11.43 0.10 2.71
N ARG A 93 -12.47 -0.72 2.52
CA ARG A 93 -13.07 -1.01 1.22
C ARG A 93 -14.57 -1.13 1.36
N GLU A 94 -15.31 -0.14 0.85
CA GLU A 94 -16.78 -0.13 0.91
C GLU A 94 -17.39 0.58 -0.30
N ARG A 95 -18.66 0.30 -0.54
CA ARG A 95 -19.45 0.98 -1.57
C ARG A 95 -20.17 2.16 -0.95
N VAL A 96 -19.61 3.34 -1.11
CA VAL A 96 -20.07 4.55 -0.44
C VAL A 96 -20.10 5.74 -1.38
N LEU A 97 -20.80 6.78 -0.96
CA LEU A 97 -20.78 8.08 -1.62
C LEU A 97 -19.43 8.79 -1.36
N PRO A 98 -19.01 9.72 -2.22
CA PRO A 98 -17.74 10.44 -2.06
C PRO A 98 -17.62 11.20 -0.74
N MET A 99 -18.73 11.72 -0.22
CA MET A 99 -18.71 12.42 1.07
C MET A 99 -18.40 11.48 2.22
N GLU A 100 -18.92 10.26 2.18
CA GLU A 100 -18.64 9.21 3.18
C GLU A 100 -17.19 8.73 3.06
N CYS A 101 -16.68 8.60 1.83
CA CYS A 101 -15.26 8.32 1.59
C CYS A 101 -14.38 9.45 2.18
N ALA A 102 -14.75 10.72 2.00
CA ALA A 102 -14.04 11.84 2.61
C ALA A 102 -14.07 11.79 4.15
N ASP A 103 -15.22 11.44 4.75
CA ASP A 103 -15.32 11.25 6.19
C ASP A 103 -14.32 10.20 6.70
N LYS A 104 -14.22 9.09 5.96
CA LYS A 104 -13.29 8.02 6.27
C LYS A 104 -11.83 8.43 6.11
N ILE A 105 -11.49 9.24 5.10
CA ILE A 105 -10.15 9.82 4.96
C ILE A 105 -9.77 10.61 6.20
N PHE A 106 -10.66 11.47 6.72
CA PHE A 106 -10.38 12.26 7.93
C PHE A 106 -10.26 11.40 9.19
N GLU A 107 -11.07 10.35 9.32
CA GLU A 107 -10.95 9.38 10.42
C GLU A 107 -9.56 8.72 10.41
N ILE A 108 -9.14 8.22 9.25
CA ILE A 108 -7.85 7.55 9.07
C ILE A 108 -6.69 8.53 9.29
N LEU A 109 -6.77 9.75 8.76
CA LEU A 109 -5.77 10.79 9.00
C LEU A 109 -5.58 11.10 10.49
N LYS A 110 -6.67 11.19 11.26
CA LYS A 110 -6.60 11.43 12.72
C LYS A 110 -5.95 10.25 13.44
N ARG A 111 -6.20 9.01 12.97
CA ARG A 111 -5.65 7.79 13.57
C ARG A 111 -4.16 7.63 13.29
N TYR A 112 -3.71 7.97 12.09
CA TYR A 112 -2.34 7.73 11.63
C TYR A 112 -1.46 8.99 11.53
N SER A 113 -1.87 10.10 12.13
CA SER A 113 -1.03 11.30 12.18
C SER A 113 0.32 11.02 12.88
N PRO A 114 1.46 11.49 12.34
CA PRO A 114 1.62 12.28 11.12
C PRO A 114 1.66 11.42 9.84
N VAL A 115 0.77 11.71 8.91
CA VAL A 115 0.79 11.14 7.56
C VAL A 115 1.69 11.99 6.67
N ARG A 116 2.51 11.35 5.83
CA ARG A 116 3.43 12.07 4.92
C ARG A 116 2.73 12.53 3.65
N ARG A 117 1.81 11.72 3.13
CA ARG A 117 1.08 12.07 1.92
C ARG A 117 -0.20 11.27 1.79
N VAL A 118 -1.23 11.92 1.26
CA VAL A 118 -2.47 11.30 0.79
C VAL A 118 -2.51 11.48 -0.72
N ASN A 119 -2.54 10.37 -1.44
CA ASN A 119 -2.62 10.35 -2.89
C ASN A 119 -4.04 9.95 -3.31
N ILE A 120 -4.71 10.84 -4.03
CA ILE A 120 -6.03 10.59 -4.62
C ILE A 120 -5.84 10.69 -6.14
N GLU A 121 -6.34 9.71 -6.90
CA GLU A 121 -6.33 9.79 -8.35
C GLU A 121 -7.20 10.96 -8.83
N THR A 122 -6.77 11.69 -9.86
CA THR A 122 -7.47 12.87 -10.38
C THR A 122 -8.12 12.55 -11.73
N ILE A 123 -9.24 11.86 -11.73
CA ILE A 123 -10.15 11.78 -12.86
C ILE A 123 -11.40 12.60 -12.48
N ALA A 124 -12.16 13.11 -13.42
CA ALA A 124 -13.20 14.16 -13.26
C ALA A 124 -14.05 14.11 -11.96
N TYR A 125 -14.50 12.93 -11.55
CA TYR A 125 -15.30 12.76 -10.34
C TYR A 125 -14.46 12.85 -9.04
N GLN A 126 -13.23 12.45 -9.11
CA GLN A 126 -12.27 12.47 -8.01
C GLN A 126 -11.77 13.88 -7.70
N GLU A 127 -11.86 14.82 -8.68
CA GLU A 127 -11.62 16.25 -8.43
C GLU A 127 -12.63 16.80 -7.42
N MET A 128 -13.90 16.38 -7.51
CA MET A 128 -14.92 16.81 -6.54
C MET A 128 -14.62 16.31 -5.13
N LEU A 129 -14.19 15.06 -4.97
CA LEU A 129 -13.74 14.52 -3.67
C LEU A 129 -12.55 15.32 -3.13
N ARG A 130 -11.57 15.58 -3.98
CA ARG A 130 -10.37 16.35 -3.60
C ARG A 130 -10.75 17.76 -3.13
N ASP A 131 -11.58 18.46 -3.87
CA ASP A 131 -12.06 19.80 -3.52
C ASP A 131 -12.84 19.80 -2.20
N TYR A 132 -13.66 18.77 -1.97
CA TYR A 132 -14.36 18.60 -0.71
C TYR A 132 -13.38 18.37 0.45
N VAL A 133 -12.41 17.49 0.28
CA VAL A 133 -11.36 17.24 1.28
C VAL A 133 -10.56 18.51 1.57
N GLN A 134 -10.19 19.30 0.56
CA GLN A 134 -9.49 20.56 0.75
C GLN A 134 -10.30 21.60 1.55
N LYS A 135 -11.58 21.76 1.20
CA LYS A 135 -12.50 22.68 1.92
C LYS A 135 -12.65 22.26 3.37
N ARG A 136 -12.84 20.97 3.60
CA ARG A 136 -12.98 20.42 4.96
C ARG A 136 -11.70 20.53 5.76
N SER A 137 -10.53 20.27 5.16
CA SER A 137 -9.21 20.46 5.76
C SER A 137 -9.06 21.87 6.32
N LYS A 138 -9.40 22.90 5.53
CA LYS A 138 -9.39 24.29 5.96
C LYS A 138 -10.36 24.55 7.11
N LYS A 139 -11.57 24.00 7.04
CA LYS A 139 -12.61 24.18 8.08
C LYS A 139 -12.24 23.53 9.41
N GLU A 140 -11.65 22.33 9.37
CA GLU A 140 -11.28 21.57 10.58
C GLU A 140 -9.86 21.92 11.09
N GLY A 141 -9.09 22.71 10.34
CA GLY A 141 -7.69 23.01 10.69
C GLY A 141 -6.79 21.77 10.64
N LEU A 142 -7.21 20.72 9.93
CA LEU A 142 -6.44 19.46 9.77
C LEU A 142 -5.74 19.45 8.42
N PHE A 143 -4.42 19.52 8.44
CA PHE A 143 -3.63 19.48 7.21
C PHE A 143 -3.66 18.09 6.55
N VAL A 144 -3.98 18.05 5.26
CA VAL A 144 -3.97 16.84 4.43
C VAL A 144 -2.82 16.93 3.44
N PRO A 145 -1.67 16.29 3.72
CA PRO A 145 -0.48 16.45 2.90
C PRO A 145 -0.67 15.82 1.51
N GLY A 146 -0.28 16.51 0.47
CA GLY A 146 -0.31 16.03 -0.92
C GLY A 146 -1.63 16.25 -1.66
N ILE A 147 -2.70 16.64 -0.96
CA ILE A 147 -4.03 16.82 -1.57
C ILE A 147 -4.06 17.84 -2.73
N GLU A 148 -3.19 18.85 -2.71
CA GLU A 148 -3.15 19.90 -3.73
C GLU A 148 -2.61 19.38 -5.07
N GLN A 149 -1.77 18.38 -5.06
CA GLN A 149 -1.06 17.93 -6.24
C GLN A 149 -1.76 16.84 -7.02
N GLY A 150 -2.69 16.07 -6.41
CA GLY A 150 -3.39 14.95 -7.01
C GLY A 150 -2.52 14.09 -7.96
N ILE A 151 -2.87 12.88 -8.20
CA ILE A 151 -2.18 12.08 -9.21
C ILE A 151 -2.97 12.20 -10.51
N LYS A 152 -2.39 12.83 -11.55
CA LYS A 152 -3.04 12.99 -12.85
C LYS A 152 -3.32 11.62 -13.46
N GLY A 153 -4.46 11.50 -14.12
CA GLY A 153 -4.81 10.31 -14.88
C GLY A 153 -3.70 9.90 -15.85
N TYR A 154 -3.46 8.62 -15.96
CA TYR A 154 -2.38 8.06 -16.75
C TYR A 154 -2.79 7.86 -18.20
N THR A 155 -1.88 8.17 -19.13
CA THR A 155 -2.01 7.82 -20.55
C THR A 155 -1.66 6.36 -20.81
N GLN A 156 -0.89 5.75 -19.91
CA GLN A 156 -0.48 4.34 -19.98
C GLN A 156 -1.65 3.42 -19.59
N LYS A 157 -1.75 2.26 -20.25
CA LYS A 157 -2.74 1.25 -19.88
C LYS A 157 -2.54 0.82 -18.42
N LYS A 158 -3.63 0.67 -17.67
CA LYS A 158 -3.61 0.29 -16.25
C LYS A 158 -2.75 -0.95 -15.99
N LYS A 159 -2.92 -1.99 -16.82
CA LYS A 159 -2.15 -3.23 -16.73
C LYS A 159 -0.64 -2.99 -16.78
N ASP A 160 -0.16 -2.22 -17.76
CA ASP A 160 1.26 -1.95 -17.96
C ASP A 160 1.82 -1.10 -16.80
N ARG A 161 1.07 -0.12 -16.35
CA ARG A 161 1.40 0.74 -15.21
C ARG A 161 1.60 -0.06 -13.92
N LEU A 162 0.65 -0.95 -13.60
CA LEU A 162 0.73 -1.78 -12.40
C LEU A 162 1.81 -2.85 -12.53
N PHE A 163 2.00 -3.40 -13.72
CA PHE A 163 3.09 -4.33 -14.01
C PHE A 163 4.45 -3.67 -13.77
N GLU A 164 4.72 -2.54 -14.39
CA GLU A 164 6.01 -1.85 -14.27
C GLU A 164 6.23 -1.27 -12.86
N GLY A 165 5.17 -0.83 -12.19
CA GLY A 165 5.26 -0.18 -10.89
C GLY A 165 5.30 -1.15 -9.71
N LEU A 166 4.43 -2.15 -9.68
CA LEU A 166 4.26 -3.00 -8.50
C LEU A 166 4.95 -4.36 -8.59
N GLN A 167 4.93 -5.02 -9.77
CA GLN A 167 5.53 -6.35 -9.90
C GLN A 167 6.98 -6.41 -9.40
N PRO A 168 7.86 -5.45 -9.74
CA PRO A 168 9.23 -5.46 -9.24
C PRO A 168 9.32 -5.37 -7.72
N MET A 169 8.36 -4.68 -7.05
CA MET A 169 8.33 -4.57 -5.60
C MET A 169 8.05 -5.93 -4.95
N PHE A 170 7.08 -6.69 -5.49
CA PHE A 170 6.79 -8.04 -5.02
C PHE A 170 7.95 -8.99 -5.28
N LYS A 171 8.52 -9.00 -6.49
CA LYS A 171 9.70 -9.81 -6.83
C LYS A 171 10.92 -9.51 -5.96
N ALA A 172 11.09 -8.27 -5.54
CA ALA A 172 12.16 -7.88 -4.63
C ALA A 172 11.90 -8.28 -3.17
N GLY A 173 10.69 -8.79 -2.85
CA GLY A 173 10.25 -9.07 -1.50
C GLY A 173 10.15 -7.81 -0.63
N ALA A 174 9.89 -6.66 -1.26
CA ALA A 174 9.78 -5.36 -0.58
C ALA A 174 8.35 -5.07 -0.06
N VAL A 175 7.37 -5.88 -0.44
CA VAL A 175 5.97 -5.73 0.00
C VAL A 175 5.68 -6.72 1.12
N HIS A 176 5.01 -6.24 2.17
CA HIS A 176 4.70 -7.05 3.34
C HIS A 176 3.20 -6.98 3.64
N LEU A 177 2.54 -8.15 3.61
CA LEU A 177 1.11 -8.32 3.79
C LEU A 177 0.82 -9.18 5.02
N LYS A 178 -0.33 -8.97 5.65
CA LYS A 178 -0.88 -9.89 6.65
C LYS A 178 -1.88 -10.83 5.99
N LYS A 179 -2.04 -12.04 6.52
CA LYS A 179 -3.04 -13.00 6.04
C LYS A 179 -4.47 -12.44 6.05
N LEU A 180 -4.77 -11.51 6.95
CA LEU A 180 -6.08 -10.86 7.05
C LEU A 180 -6.41 -9.94 5.86
N HIS A 181 -5.41 -9.60 5.02
CA HIS A 181 -5.60 -8.79 3.81
C HIS A 181 -6.11 -9.65 2.64
N HIS A 182 -7.10 -10.50 2.88
CA HIS A 182 -7.51 -11.55 1.94
C HIS A 182 -8.14 -11.01 0.66
N GLU A 183 -8.89 -9.89 0.69
CA GLU A 183 -9.43 -9.29 -0.55
C GLU A 183 -8.29 -8.75 -1.42
N PHE A 184 -7.31 -8.05 -0.85
CA PHE A 184 -6.17 -7.54 -1.57
C PHE A 184 -5.31 -8.67 -2.17
N ILE A 185 -5.05 -9.71 -1.38
CA ILE A 185 -4.35 -10.92 -1.84
C ILE A 185 -5.12 -11.58 -2.98
N GLY A 186 -6.45 -11.69 -2.87
CA GLY A 186 -7.31 -12.24 -3.92
C GLY A 186 -7.26 -11.44 -5.21
N GLU A 187 -7.36 -10.11 -5.14
CA GLU A 187 -7.26 -9.24 -6.30
C GLU A 187 -5.88 -9.37 -6.99
N LEU A 188 -4.76 -9.43 -6.23
CA LEU A 188 -3.43 -9.66 -6.78
C LEU A 188 -3.32 -10.98 -7.53
N LEU A 189 -3.85 -12.07 -6.96
CA LEU A 189 -3.85 -13.38 -7.58
C LEU A 189 -4.72 -13.47 -8.84
N ASP A 190 -5.79 -12.68 -8.90
CA ASP A 190 -6.73 -12.68 -10.02
C ASP A 190 -6.38 -11.68 -11.13
N PHE A 191 -5.54 -10.69 -10.81
CA PHE A 191 -5.18 -9.65 -11.76
C PHE A 191 -4.40 -10.20 -12.97
N PRO A 192 -4.72 -9.82 -14.23
CA PRO A 192 -5.64 -8.74 -14.62
C PRO A 192 -7.05 -9.22 -15.00
N LYS A 193 -7.42 -10.45 -14.70
CA LYS A 193 -8.70 -11.07 -15.11
C LYS A 193 -9.77 -11.02 -14.03
N GLY A 194 -9.42 -10.55 -12.82
CA GLY A 194 -10.33 -10.38 -11.70
C GLY A 194 -11.46 -9.38 -11.99
N SER A 195 -12.56 -9.52 -11.27
CA SER A 195 -13.71 -8.59 -11.36
C SER A 195 -13.45 -7.25 -10.65
N HIS A 196 -12.47 -7.22 -9.77
CA HIS A 196 -12.08 -6.06 -8.97
C HIS A 196 -10.55 -5.95 -8.92
N ASP A 197 -10.06 -4.72 -8.88
CA ASP A 197 -8.66 -4.37 -8.74
C ASP A 197 -8.48 -3.06 -7.94
N ASP A 198 -9.56 -2.66 -7.25
CA ASP A 198 -9.65 -1.38 -6.51
C ASP A 198 -8.60 -1.30 -5.39
N THR A 199 -8.32 -2.43 -4.71
CA THR A 199 -7.28 -2.48 -3.66
C THR A 199 -5.87 -2.39 -4.24
N ILE A 200 -5.64 -2.93 -5.44
CA ILE A 200 -4.36 -2.83 -6.14
C ILE A 200 -4.11 -1.37 -6.56
N ASP A 201 -5.13 -0.68 -7.09
CA ASP A 201 -5.00 0.73 -7.45
C ASP A 201 -4.76 1.61 -6.23
N ALA A 202 -5.50 1.40 -5.14
CA ALA A 202 -5.26 2.14 -3.90
C ALA A 202 -3.84 1.89 -3.33
N PHE A 203 -3.34 0.64 -3.40
CA PHE A 203 -1.97 0.33 -2.99
C PHE A 203 -0.95 1.02 -3.91
N TRP A 204 -1.15 0.95 -5.22
CA TRP A 204 -0.29 1.65 -6.17
C TRP A 204 -0.26 3.16 -5.91
N LEU A 205 -1.42 3.79 -5.67
CA LEU A 205 -1.52 5.20 -5.30
C LEU A 205 -0.74 5.50 -4.01
N ALA A 206 -0.84 4.65 -3.00
CA ALA A 206 -0.11 4.82 -1.75
C ALA A 206 1.42 4.78 -1.94
N THR A 207 1.92 4.00 -2.91
CA THR A 207 3.36 3.92 -3.21
C THR A 207 3.89 5.14 -3.97
N GLN A 208 3.01 5.92 -4.63
CA GLN A 208 3.45 7.08 -5.42
C GLN A 208 4.06 8.16 -4.53
N PHE A 209 5.25 8.60 -4.89
CA PHE A 209 6.05 9.57 -4.11
C PHE A 209 6.43 9.10 -2.69
N ALA A 210 6.24 7.82 -2.37
CA ALA A 210 6.63 7.29 -1.09
C ALA A 210 8.16 7.32 -0.94
N ARG A 211 8.62 7.76 0.23
CA ARG A 211 10.05 7.80 0.58
C ARG A 211 10.25 7.13 1.93
N GLY A 212 11.34 6.40 2.05
CA GLY A 212 11.74 5.76 3.29
C GLY A 212 11.92 6.78 4.42
N ASN A 213 11.80 6.32 5.65
CA ASN A 213 11.99 7.18 6.82
C ASN A 213 13.50 7.36 7.12
N PRO A 214 14.08 8.56 6.95
CA PRO A 214 15.51 8.78 7.17
C PRO A 214 15.93 8.69 8.65
N LYS A 215 14.98 8.67 9.59
CA LYS A 215 15.26 8.48 11.02
C LYS A 215 15.55 7.02 11.39
N ALA A 216 15.28 6.07 10.51
CA ALA A 216 15.75 4.72 10.68
C ALA A 216 17.27 4.78 10.65
N GLY A 217 17.87 4.97 11.80
CA GLY A 217 19.31 4.90 11.93
C GLY A 217 19.75 3.58 11.32
N THR A 218 20.72 3.64 10.44
CA THR A 218 21.48 2.48 10.02
C THR A 218 21.94 1.76 11.29
N LYS A 219 21.12 0.86 11.83
CA LYS A 219 21.61 -0.06 12.84
C LYS A 219 22.67 -0.88 12.14
N LYS A 220 23.94 -0.61 12.41
CA LYS A 220 25.02 -1.55 12.14
C LYS A 220 24.52 -2.90 12.64
N MET A 221 24.47 -3.88 11.75
CA MET A 221 24.09 -5.24 12.09
C MET A 221 24.91 -5.69 13.30
N GLU A 222 24.25 -5.78 14.45
CA GLU A 222 24.87 -6.40 15.61
C GLU A 222 24.90 -7.91 15.35
N LYS A 223 26.10 -8.47 15.47
CA LYS A 223 26.34 -9.90 15.45
C LYS A 223 25.48 -10.52 16.55
N GLN A 224 24.52 -11.35 16.20
CA GLN A 224 23.71 -12.07 17.19
C GLN A 224 24.63 -12.95 18.02
N LYS A 225 24.30 -13.16 19.29
CA LYS A 225 25.09 -13.98 20.23
C LYS A 225 25.33 -15.43 19.75
N ASP A 226 24.53 -15.90 18.78
CA ASP A 226 24.64 -17.22 18.15
C ASP A 226 25.58 -17.25 16.93
N GLY A 227 26.23 -16.14 16.60
CA GLY A 227 27.15 -16.05 15.46
C GLY A 227 26.49 -15.90 14.09
N THR A 228 25.16 -15.90 14.00
CA THR A 228 24.43 -15.70 12.75
C THR A 228 24.36 -14.23 12.37
N TYR A 229 24.65 -13.93 11.12
CA TYR A 229 24.40 -12.62 10.53
C TYR A 229 23.09 -12.71 9.75
N ARG A 230 22.11 -11.86 10.07
CA ARG A 230 20.97 -11.67 9.17
C ARG A 230 21.54 -11.12 7.86
N LYS A 231 21.36 -11.86 6.76
CA LYS A 231 21.75 -11.37 5.43
C LYS A 231 21.13 -10.00 5.23
N ALA A 232 21.96 -8.97 5.02
CA ALA A 232 21.48 -7.69 4.54
C ALA A 232 20.63 -7.98 3.29
N ARG A 233 19.34 -7.66 3.32
CA ARG A 233 18.53 -7.72 2.11
C ARG A 233 19.20 -6.80 1.10
N LYS A 234 19.51 -7.32 -0.09
CA LYS A 234 20.05 -6.50 -1.16
C LYS A 234 18.98 -5.51 -1.55
N VAL A 235 19.22 -4.24 -1.26
CA VAL A 235 18.30 -3.15 -1.60
C VAL A 235 18.23 -3.07 -3.12
N TYR A 236 17.03 -3.10 -3.67
CA TYR A 236 16.83 -2.88 -5.09
C TYR A 236 16.81 -1.37 -5.37
N ASN A 237 17.77 -0.89 -6.12
CA ASN A 237 17.79 0.52 -6.53
C ASN A 237 16.85 0.72 -7.72
N TRP A 238 15.71 1.30 -7.47
CA TRP A 238 14.64 1.56 -8.44
C TRP A 238 15.04 2.50 -9.58
N ILE A 239 16.04 3.35 -9.33
CA ILE A 239 16.54 4.30 -10.34
C ILE A 239 17.48 3.59 -11.30
N THR A 240 18.29 2.66 -10.81
CA THR A 240 19.33 1.97 -11.59
C THR A 240 18.97 0.55 -12.00
N GLY A 241 17.87 -0.01 -11.49
CA GLY A 241 17.45 -1.40 -11.77
C GLY A 241 18.38 -2.47 -11.22
N LYS A 242 19.29 -2.14 -10.31
CA LYS A 242 20.28 -3.08 -9.76
C LYS A 242 20.04 -3.37 -8.27
N ARG A 243 20.28 -4.61 -7.86
CA ARG A 243 20.43 -4.97 -6.44
C ARG A 243 21.80 -4.48 -5.96
N VAL A 244 21.80 -3.67 -4.92
CA VAL A 244 23.02 -3.16 -4.25
C VAL A 244 23.20 -3.89 -2.93
#